data_5bdebb14f5d9e684bf7d3d691cdddf2f
#
_entry.id   5bdebb14f5d9e684bf7d3d691cdddf2f
#
_cell.length_a   1.000
_cell.length_b   1.000
_cell.length_c   1.000
_cell.angle_alpha   90.00
_cell.angle_beta   90.00
_cell.angle_gamma   90.00
#
_symmetry.space_group_name_H-M   'P 1'
#
loop_
_entity.id
_entity.type
_entity.pdbx_description
1 polymer ?
#
loop_
_entity_poly.entity_id
_entity_poly.type
_entity_poly.pdbx_seq_one_letter_code
_entity_poly.pdbx_strand_id
1 'polypeptide(L)'
;MKKYLLSITILAALLANKANAQDDKDKKNTTVGTEVVNVTSEYQATLNDAFKINDNPLIEDEDINQKKDVKYTIFSVPVASTFSPAKGEAAKVDNDSLTNFYNNYALLGYGNFNTIRGELGIVENIGSNNMYVGGFLKHISSGGGIDGVELDDSFSKSNLDFTLGQRNENGQWNTQFGAMTSKYNWYGTPADFYVSNFNFDLVDPLQKYNDVHIGGSYESYIGAFEKADVSYKYFWDEFDSKESRFIFAPKFNIELPNNTVHVNLEADYLNTQFANNGIDNAVDKYNYLNLSVNPSIKFFDANYSVEVGAGLTYVLGKENSVEDTSLVVYPMVKANFNLVPNIVQAYFGAVGGVKQNSYADLAEENPFVAPSLALKPTKTNYDFYAGLKGKLYHNLSYNVRANYKVEDDKAMFTINQYDINLQNKQGYQYGNSFGLIYDKVNTLSLFGELNFDFSDKAKIALSGEYNNYSVEYYNNAFHLPQGKVNVNVLYNFTKQWFADANLGYVGQRYEFSGDNTFPRPNDMKLGDYYDLNLTVGFRPTAQWTVFVKGMNLANENYLRFNQYQVQGLQVLGGAMYKFDF
;
A
#
# COMPACT_ATOMS: atom_id res chain seq x y z
N MET A 1 18.27 27.30 18.80
CA MET A 1 19.67 26.90 18.48
C MET A 1 20.37 26.12 19.60
N LYS A 2 20.18 26.36 20.89
CA LYS A 2 20.87 25.61 21.97
C LYS A 2 20.38 24.17 22.21
N LYS A 3 19.19 23.78 21.77
CA LYS A 3 18.68 22.39 21.93
C LYS A 3 19.16 21.42 20.86
N TYR A 4 19.60 21.90 19.72
CA TYR A 4 20.08 21.05 18.61
C TYR A 4 21.59 20.74 18.68
N LEU A 5 22.36 21.55 19.43
CA LEU A 5 23.78 21.26 19.65
C LEU A 5 24.01 20.06 20.60
N LEU A 6 23.08 19.78 21.49
CA LEU A 6 23.20 18.68 22.43
C LEU A 6 23.01 17.31 21.77
N SER A 7 22.18 17.25 20.71
CA SER A 7 21.93 16.00 19.98
C SER A 7 23.10 15.62 19.08
N ILE A 8 23.83 16.59 18.54
CA ILE A 8 25.01 16.37 17.69
C ILE A 8 26.22 15.94 18.53
N THR A 9 26.36 16.44 19.75
CA THR A 9 27.44 16.06 20.66
C THR A 9 27.29 14.65 21.23
N ILE A 10 26.07 14.15 21.40
CA ILE A 10 25.82 12.76 21.82
C ILE A 10 26.16 11.78 20.69
N LEU A 11 25.87 12.12 19.45
CA LEU A 11 26.22 11.29 18.27
C LEU A 11 27.74 11.24 18.05
N ALA A 12 28.44 12.35 18.26
CA ALA A 12 29.90 12.43 18.15
C ALA A 12 30.64 11.68 19.28
N ALA A 13 30.05 11.62 20.49
CA ALA A 13 30.64 10.89 21.61
C ALA A 13 30.51 9.36 21.51
N LEU A 14 29.53 8.87 20.75
CA LEU A 14 29.37 7.43 20.48
C LEU A 14 30.32 6.90 19.39
N LEU A 15 30.89 7.78 18.57
CA LEU A 15 31.82 7.43 17.49
C LEU A 15 33.29 7.43 17.95
N ALA A 16 33.62 7.95 19.13
CA ALA A 16 35.01 8.14 19.58
C ALA A 16 35.61 6.97 20.39
N ASN A 17 34.88 5.92 20.70
CA ASN A 17 35.33 4.88 21.65
C ASN A 17 35.47 3.47 21.08
N LYS A 18 35.92 3.27 19.85
CA LYS A 18 36.46 1.95 19.43
C LYS A 18 37.49 2.06 18.32
N ALA A 19 38.69 2.44 18.68
CA ALA A 19 39.88 2.10 17.93
C ALA A 19 40.82 1.36 18.86
N ASN A 20 40.67 0.04 18.96
CA ASN A 20 41.70 -0.93 19.35
C ASN A 20 41.05 -2.29 19.62
N ALA A 21 41.13 -3.20 18.67
CA ALA A 21 41.18 -4.64 18.93
C ALA A 21 41.74 -5.35 17.69
N GLN A 22 42.77 -6.08 17.97
CA GLN A 22 43.73 -6.85 17.23
C GLN A 22 43.18 -7.83 16.19
N ASP A 23 44.03 -8.01 15.14
CA ASP A 23 44.12 -9.16 14.24
C ASP A 23 44.04 -10.51 14.92
N ASP A 24 43.25 -11.42 14.38
CA ASP A 24 43.67 -12.81 14.28
C ASP A 24 43.04 -13.50 13.06
N LYS A 25 43.91 -14.15 12.32
CA LYS A 25 43.64 -14.90 11.10
C LYS A 25 43.08 -16.28 11.39
N ASP A 26 42.35 -16.78 10.44
CA ASP A 26 42.12 -18.14 9.97
C ASP A 26 40.78 -18.81 10.31
N LYS A 27 40.10 -19.09 9.27
CA LYS A 27 39.56 -20.34 8.71
C LYS A 27 38.15 -20.25 8.13
N LYS A 28 38.16 -20.53 6.82
CA LYS A 28 37.01 -20.94 6.02
C LYS A 28 36.02 -21.85 6.75
N ASN A 29 34.73 -21.47 6.71
CA ASN A 29 33.68 -22.43 6.40
C ASN A 29 32.48 -21.70 5.79
N THR A 30 32.22 -22.03 4.55
CA THR A 30 31.09 -21.59 3.74
C THR A 30 29.82 -22.24 4.24
N THR A 31 28.96 -21.46 4.85
CA THR A 31 27.54 -21.83 5.00
C THR A 31 26.70 -20.72 4.41
N VAL A 32 25.98 -21.05 3.33
CA VAL A 32 25.05 -20.15 2.66
C VAL A 32 23.88 -19.88 3.59
N GLY A 33 23.85 -18.69 4.21
CA GLY A 33 22.70 -18.22 4.97
C GLY A 33 21.56 -17.87 4.04
N THR A 34 20.47 -18.60 4.13
CA THR A 34 19.21 -18.26 3.45
C THR A 34 18.55 -17.14 4.23
N GLU A 35 18.55 -15.95 3.70
CA GLU A 35 17.81 -14.83 4.27
C GLU A 35 16.33 -14.96 3.90
N VAL A 36 15.49 -15.10 4.91
CA VAL A 36 14.04 -15.03 4.75
C VAL A 36 13.63 -13.58 4.92
N VAL A 37 13.44 -12.87 3.82
CA VAL A 37 12.84 -11.55 3.84
C VAL A 37 11.33 -11.72 3.93
N ASN A 38 10.77 -11.55 5.13
CA ASN A 38 9.34 -11.38 5.28
C ASN A 38 9.00 -9.93 4.91
N VAL A 39 8.49 -9.75 3.71
CA VAL A 39 7.92 -8.47 3.29
C VAL A 39 6.50 -8.41 3.86
N THR A 40 6.32 -7.75 4.98
CA THR A 40 5.01 -7.35 5.45
C THR A 40 4.62 -6.07 4.72
N SER A 41 3.85 -6.18 3.67
CA SER A 41 3.11 -5.05 3.13
C SER A 41 2.00 -4.70 4.12
N GLU A 42 1.85 -3.43 4.50
CA GLU A 42 0.65 -2.97 5.17
C GLU A 42 -0.54 -3.26 4.24
N TYR A 43 -1.26 -4.30 4.57
CA TYR A 43 -2.52 -4.62 3.91
C TYR A 43 -3.56 -3.65 4.46
N GLN A 44 -3.80 -2.58 3.75
CA GLN A 44 -5.02 -1.81 3.93
C GLN A 44 -6.15 -2.61 3.29
N ALA A 45 -6.91 -3.30 4.13
CA ALA A 45 -8.11 -3.99 3.70
C ALA A 45 -9.13 -2.95 3.25
N THR A 46 -9.15 -2.67 1.96
CA THR A 46 -10.31 -2.02 1.34
C THR A 46 -11.35 -3.10 1.14
N LEU A 47 -12.30 -3.16 2.06
CA LEU A 47 -13.24 -4.27 2.20
C LEU A 47 -14.31 -4.34 1.11
N ASN A 48 -14.45 -3.32 0.28
CA ASN A 48 -15.36 -3.37 -0.86
C ASN A 48 -14.71 -3.90 -2.14
N ASP A 49 -13.40 -3.83 -2.22
CA ASP A 49 -12.66 -4.39 -3.32
C ASP A 49 -11.82 -5.53 -2.74
N ALA A 50 -12.36 -6.74 -2.73
CA ALA A 50 -11.58 -7.95 -2.54
C ALA A 50 -10.60 -8.12 -3.73
N PHE A 51 -10.06 -7.01 -4.23
CA PHE A 51 -9.08 -6.97 -5.29
C PHE A 51 -7.72 -6.76 -4.65
N LYS A 52 -6.86 -7.68 -4.99
CA LYS A 52 -5.46 -7.58 -4.73
C LYS A 52 -4.94 -6.28 -5.36
N ILE A 53 -4.67 -5.27 -4.55
CA ILE A 53 -3.83 -4.16 -4.99
C ILE A 53 -2.47 -4.79 -5.24
N ASN A 54 -2.02 -4.83 -6.49
CA ASN A 54 -0.65 -5.16 -6.82
C ASN A 54 0.20 -3.93 -6.50
N ASP A 55 0.43 -3.68 -5.21
CA ASP A 55 1.61 -2.96 -4.83
C ASP A 55 2.77 -3.92 -5.06
N ASN A 56 3.60 -3.61 -6.03
CA ASN A 56 4.89 -4.25 -6.13
C ASN A 56 5.63 -3.92 -4.84
N PRO A 57 5.88 -4.89 -3.96
CA PRO A 57 6.69 -4.61 -2.79
C PRO A 57 8.04 -4.11 -3.28
N LEU A 58 8.45 -2.93 -2.82
CA LEU A 58 9.84 -2.51 -2.93
C LEU A 58 10.64 -3.47 -2.06
N ILE A 59 11.11 -4.54 -2.68
CA ILE A 59 12.09 -5.43 -2.07
C ILE A 59 13.42 -4.71 -2.25
N GLU A 60 13.91 -4.07 -1.20
CA GLU A 60 15.32 -3.71 -1.14
C GLU A 60 16.10 -5.03 -0.97
N ASP A 61 16.55 -5.59 -2.10
CA ASP A 61 17.50 -6.70 -2.06
C ASP A 61 18.83 -6.17 -1.52
N GLU A 62 19.25 -6.67 -0.37
CA GLU A 62 20.61 -6.48 0.08
C GLU A 62 21.54 -7.26 -0.85
N ASP A 63 22.38 -6.54 -1.58
CA ASP A 63 23.39 -7.11 -2.46
C ASP A 63 24.37 -8.00 -1.68
N ILE A 64 24.23 -9.29 -1.83
CA ILE A 64 25.32 -10.22 -1.55
C ILE A 64 26.01 -10.49 -2.88
N ASN A 65 27.16 -9.85 -3.08
CA ASN A 65 28.05 -10.10 -4.20
C ASN A 65 28.58 -11.55 -4.13
N GLN A 66 27.83 -12.51 -4.63
CA GLN A 66 28.34 -13.79 -5.09
C GLN A 66 27.70 -14.16 -6.41
N LYS A 67 28.49 -14.03 -7.49
CA LYS A 67 28.15 -14.54 -8.80
C LYS A 67 27.83 -16.04 -8.72
N LYS A 68 26.55 -16.39 -8.77
CA LYS A 68 26.09 -17.69 -9.24
C LYS A 68 25.15 -17.42 -10.41
N ASP A 69 25.49 -18.01 -11.56
CA ASP A 69 24.57 -18.10 -12.69
C ASP A 69 23.29 -18.83 -12.27
N VAL A 70 22.29 -18.09 -11.89
CA VAL A 70 20.96 -18.59 -11.64
C VAL A 70 20.05 -17.97 -12.69
N LYS A 71 19.61 -18.78 -13.64
CA LYS A 71 18.58 -18.37 -14.59
C LYS A 71 17.26 -18.23 -13.84
N TYR A 72 16.86 -16.99 -13.57
CA TYR A 72 15.54 -16.70 -13.06
C TYR A 72 14.59 -16.43 -14.21
N THR A 73 13.58 -17.24 -14.31
CA THR A 73 12.41 -16.92 -15.11
C THR A 73 11.44 -16.22 -14.16
N ILE A 74 11.29 -14.90 -14.27
CA ILE A 74 10.38 -14.15 -13.42
C ILE A 74 9.00 -14.28 -14.01
N PHE A 75 8.18 -15.12 -13.39
CA PHE A 75 6.77 -15.23 -13.72
C PHE A 75 5.96 -14.46 -12.68
N SER A 76 5.48 -13.29 -13.06
CA SER A 76 4.44 -12.60 -12.33
C SER A 76 3.10 -13.16 -12.75
N VAL A 77 2.72 -14.30 -12.18
CA VAL A 77 1.33 -14.75 -12.26
C VAL A 77 0.60 -14.14 -11.09
N PRO A 78 -0.40 -13.27 -11.29
CA PRO A 78 -1.26 -12.83 -10.21
C PRO A 78 -2.19 -13.99 -9.81
N VAL A 79 -1.63 -14.98 -9.13
CA VAL A 79 -2.41 -15.95 -8.38
C VAL A 79 -2.75 -15.29 -7.05
N ALA A 80 -4.01 -15.34 -6.67
CA ALA A 80 -4.51 -14.82 -5.40
C ALA A 80 -3.79 -15.49 -4.21
N SER A 81 -2.58 -15.07 -3.93
CA SER A 81 -1.83 -15.36 -2.71
C SER A 81 -0.62 -14.44 -2.63
N THR A 82 -0.59 -13.56 -1.65
CA THR A 82 0.57 -12.76 -1.25
C THR A 82 1.63 -13.59 -0.50
N PHE A 83 1.51 -14.91 -0.54
CA PHE A 83 2.41 -15.81 0.16
C PHE A 83 3.55 -16.24 -0.77
N SER A 84 4.77 -15.70 -0.56
CA SER A 84 6.00 -16.30 -1.07
C SER A 84 6.43 -17.40 -0.12
N PRO A 85 6.45 -18.68 -0.54
CA PRO A 85 6.96 -19.74 0.32
C PRO A 85 8.45 -19.50 0.57
N ALA A 86 8.88 -19.63 1.83
CA ALA A 86 10.29 -19.73 2.18
C ALA A 86 10.94 -20.85 1.34
N LYS A 87 12.05 -20.57 0.66
CA LYS A 87 12.86 -21.61 0.02
C LYS A 87 13.29 -22.61 1.07
N GLY A 88 12.64 -23.77 1.14
CA GLY A 88 13.13 -24.91 1.89
C GLY A 88 14.39 -25.47 1.24
N GLU A 89 15.21 -26.16 2.01
CA GLU A 89 16.25 -27.05 1.46
C GLU A 89 15.64 -27.96 0.42
N ALA A 90 16.38 -28.17 -0.68
CA ALA A 90 15.96 -29.03 -1.77
C ALA A 90 15.69 -30.45 -1.23
N ALA A 91 14.44 -30.74 -0.93
CA ALA A 91 13.99 -32.12 -0.82
C ALA A 91 14.24 -32.77 -2.18
N LYS A 92 14.73 -34.02 -2.19
CA LYS A 92 14.77 -34.84 -3.40
C LYS A 92 13.38 -34.82 -3.99
N VAL A 93 13.21 -34.06 -5.06
CA VAL A 93 11.99 -34.05 -5.84
C VAL A 93 12.01 -35.33 -6.65
N ASP A 94 11.13 -36.25 -6.32
CA ASP A 94 10.70 -37.25 -7.30
C ASP A 94 10.17 -36.46 -8.49
N ASN A 95 10.72 -36.73 -9.67
CA ASN A 95 10.35 -36.10 -10.93
C ASN A 95 8.91 -36.44 -11.32
N ASP A 96 7.93 -36.01 -10.55
CA ASP A 96 6.54 -35.97 -11.00
C ASP A 96 6.39 -34.75 -11.90
N SER A 97 6.30 -35.02 -13.21
CA SER A 97 5.88 -34.15 -14.31
C SER A 97 6.11 -32.67 -14.12
N LEU A 98 7.01 -32.10 -14.91
CA LEU A 98 7.20 -30.66 -15.09
C LEU A 98 5.86 -29.93 -15.02
N THR A 99 5.64 -29.15 -13.98
CA THR A 99 4.48 -28.27 -13.89
C THR A 99 4.61 -27.26 -15.02
N ASN A 100 3.76 -27.33 -16.02
CA ASN A 100 3.72 -26.33 -17.07
C ASN A 100 3.29 -25.00 -16.45
N PHE A 101 4.16 -24.02 -16.48
CA PHE A 101 3.86 -22.66 -16.09
C PHE A 101 3.35 -21.92 -17.34
N TYR A 102 2.19 -21.29 -17.22
CA TYR A 102 1.60 -20.47 -18.27
C TYR A 102 1.84 -19.00 -17.98
N ASN A 103 2.29 -18.26 -18.98
CA ASN A 103 2.60 -16.83 -18.86
C ASN A 103 1.35 -15.95 -18.97
N ASN A 104 0.30 -16.47 -19.60
CA ASN A 104 -0.87 -15.70 -19.98
C ASN A 104 -2.12 -16.27 -19.31
N TYR A 105 -3.08 -15.41 -19.03
CA TYR A 105 -4.37 -15.83 -18.51
C TYR A 105 -5.50 -14.89 -18.93
N ALA A 106 -6.70 -15.45 -19.01
CA ALA A 106 -7.95 -14.72 -19.12
C ALA A 106 -8.91 -15.21 -18.02
N LEU A 107 -9.57 -14.29 -17.34
CA LEU A 107 -10.56 -14.56 -16.31
C LEU A 107 -11.85 -13.82 -16.62
N LEU A 108 -12.98 -14.51 -16.49
CA LEU A 108 -14.31 -13.92 -16.54
C LEU A 108 -15.13 -14.44 -15.36
N GLY A 109 -15.88 -13.55 -14.75
CA GLY A 109 -16.79 -13.85 -13.65
C GLY A 109 -18.05 -13.01 -13.74
N TYR A 110 -19.16 -13.59 -13.28
CA TYR A 110 -20.46 -12.93 -13.17
C TYR A 110 -21.11 -13.29 -11.82
N GLY A 111 -21.77 -12.32 -11.19
CA GLY A 111 -22.37 -12.48 -9.87
C GLY A 111 -23.69 -11.75 -9.70
N ASN A 112 -24.26 -11.87 -8.49
CA ASN A 112 -25.39 -11.05 -8.08
C ASN A 112 -25.02 -9.56 -8.10
N PHE A 113 -26.01 -8.67 -7.94
CA PHE A 113 -25.84 -7.22 -8.13
C PHE A 113 -25.31 -6.84 -9.53
N ASN A 114 -25.55 -7.70 -10.54
CA ASN A 114 -25.00 -7.55 -11.88
C ASN A 114 -23.46 -7.35 -11.89
N THR A 115 -22.78 -8.00 -10.96
CA THR A 115 -21.33 -7.90 -10.83
C THR A 115 -20.64 -8.61 -11.99
N ILE A 116 -19.78 -7.88 -12.71
CA ILE A 116 -18.96 -8.41 -13.79
C ILE A 116 -17.49 -8.23 -13.39
N ARG A 117 -16.69 -9.28 -13.58
CA ARG A 117 -15.24 -9.25 -13.42
C ARG A 117 -14.57 -9.82 -14.65
N GLY A 118 -13.69 -9.06 -15.28
CA GLY A 118 -12.88 -9.49 -16.43
C GLY A 118 -11.41 -9.17 -16.20
N GLU A 119 -10.53 -10.13 -16.49
CA GLU A 119 -9.09 -9.90 -16.42
C GLU A 119 -8.42 -10.58 -17.61
N LEU A 120 -7.40 -9.94 -18.17
CA LEU A 120 -6.52 -10.48 -19.19
C LEU A 120 -5.09 -10.09 -18.83
N GLY A 121 -4.22 -11.06 -18.71
CA GLY A 121 -2.78 -10.86 -18.52
C GLY A 121 -2.01 -11.57 -19.61
N ILE A 122 -1.14 -10.86 -20.30
CA ILE A 122 -0.27 -11.38 -21.35
C ILE A 122 1.14 -10.95 -21.03
N VAL A 123 2.08 -11.89 -20.93
CA VAL A 123 3.51 -11.63 -20.72
C VAL A 123 4.31 -12.52 -21.64
N GLU A 124 5.11 -11.91 -22.50
CA GLU A 124 5.91 -12.61 -23.48
C GLU A 124 7.36 -12.13 -23.48
N ASN A 125 8.28 -13.07 -23.68
CA ASN A 125 9.67 -12.78 -23.91
C ASN A 125 9.92 -12.52 -25.39
N ILE A 126 10.56 -11.39 -25.71
CA ILE A 126 10.83 -10.98 -27.09
C ILE A 126 12.30 -11.28 -27.44
N GLY A 127 12.52 -12.16 -28.38
CA GLY A 127 13.86 -12.45 -28.93
C GLY A 127 14.79 -13.12 -27.93
N SER A 128 16.10 -13.09 -28.24
CA SER A 128 17.15 -13.72 -27.45
C SER A 128 17.78 -12.82 -26.39
N ASN A 129 17.33 -11.56 -26.25
CA ASN A 129 18.02 -10.52 -25.50
C ASN A 129 17.43 -10.27 -24.10
N ASN A 130 16.76 -11.23 -23.50
CA ASN A 130 16.08 -11.10 -22.20
C ASN A 130 15.17 -9.86 -22.12
N MET A 131 14.53 -9.51 -23.23
CA MET A 131 13.51 -8.48 -23.30
C MET A 131 12.13 -9.12 -23.08
N TYR A 132 11.27 -8.48 -22.30
CA TYR A 132 9.91 -8.92 -22.08
C TYR A 132 8.92 -7.79 -22.31
N VAL A 133 7.70 -8.16 -22.72
CA VAL A 133 6.56 -7.28 -22.83
C VAL A 133 5.41 -7.87 -22.03
N GLY A 134 4.66 -7.04 -21.33
CA GLY A 134 3.46 -7.43 -20.62
C GLY A 134 2.32 -6.47 -20.88
N GLY A 135 1.09 -7.00 -20.91
CA GLY A 135 -0.13 -6.25 -21.01
C GLY A 135 -1.17 -6.81 -20.05
N PHE A 136 -1.82 -5.94 -19.27
CA PHE A 136 -2.82 -6.33 -18.28
C PHE A 136 -4.06 -5.46 -18.44
N LEU A 137 -5.21 -6.12 -18.55
CA LEU A 137 -6.52 -5.49 -18.52
C LEU A 137 -7.28 -6.05 -17.34
N LYS A 138 -7.87 -5.17 -16.52
CA LYS A 138 -8.74 -5.56 -15.42
C LYS A 138 -10.00 -4.71 -15.45
N HIS A 139 -11.13 -5.34 -15.30
CA HIS A 139 -12.43 -4.69 -15.17
C HIS A 139 -13.23 -5.31 -14.06
N ILE A 140 -13.86 -4.46 -13.26
CA ILE A 140 -14.91 -4.86 -12.34
C ILE A 140 -16.02 -3.83 -12.35
N SER A 141 -17.24 -4.30 -12.27
CA SER A 141 -18.41 -3.45 -12.11
C SER A 141 -19.49 -4.13 -11.28
N SER A 142 -20.33 -3.35 -10.64
CA SER A 142 -21.53 -3.77 -9.95
C SER A 142 -22.68 -2.82 -10.26
N GLY A 143 -23.86 -3.35 -10.40
CA GLY A 143 -25.09 -2.58 -10.63
C GLY A 143 -25.68 -1.95 -9.36
N GLY A 144 -24.96 -2.01 -8.22
CA GLY A 144 -25.46 -1.47 -6.95
C GLY A 144 -26.40 -2.45 -6.23
N GLY A 145 -27.32 -1.92 -5.42
CA GLY A 145 -28.35 -2.69 -4.70
C GLY A 145 -28.07 -2.84 -3.21
N ILE A 146 -27.53 -1.82 -2.59
CA ILE A 146 -27.41 -1.73 -1.12
C ILE A 146 -28.78 -1.44 -0.53
N ASP A 147 -29.22 -2.27 0.39
CA ASP A 147 -30.52 -2.12 1.04
C ASP A 147 -30.64 -0.79 1.81
N GLY A 148 -31.74 -0.08 1.59
CA GLY A 148 -32.03 1.19 2.26
C GLY A 148 -31.31 2.41 1.70
N VAL A 149 -30.63 2.28 0.55
CA VAL A 149 -30.01 3.39 -0.21
C VAL A 149 -30.95 3.78 -1.35
N GLU A 150 -31.30 5.07 -1.42
CA GLU A 150 -32.21 5.61 -2.45
C GLU A 150 -31.49 6.10 -3.71
N LEU A 151 -30.21 6.52 -3.57
CA LEU A 151 -29.38 6.95 -4.68
C LEU A 151 -28.71 5.77 -5.40
N ASP A 152 -28.30 5.97 -6.64
CA ASP A 152 -27.49 4.99 -7.38
C ASP A 152 -26.19 4.69 -6.62
N ASP A 153 -25.97 3.43 -6.28
CA ASP A 153 -24.80 2.90 -5.59
C ASP A 153 -23.94 1.98 -6.48
N SER A 154 -24.19 2.02 -7.78
CA SER A 154 -23.39 1.29 -8.77
C SER A 154 -21.95 1.78 -8.83
N PHE A 155 -21.04 0.89 -9.20
CA PHE A 155 -19.63 1.26 -9.42
C PHE A 155 -19.00 0.49 -10.58
N SER A 156 -17.93 1.05 -11.13
CA SER A 156 -17.06 0.32 -12.06
C SER A 156 -15.62 0.80 -11.96
N LYS A 157 -14.66 -0.11 -12.17
CA LYS A 157 -13.23 0.22 -12.28
C LYS A 157 -12.61 -0.59 -13.39
N SER A 158 -11.87 0.09 -14.28
CA SER A 158 -11.13 -0.53 -15.38
C SER A 158 -9.70 -0.02 -15.37
N ASN A 159 -8.74 -0.92 -15.45
CA ASN A 159 -7.32 -0.61 -15.53
C ASN A 159 -6.72 -1.30 -16.75
N LEU A 160 -5.87 -0.58 -17.46
CA LEU A 160 -5.07 -1.08 -18.57
C LEU A 160 -3.61 -0.72 -18.30
N ASP A 161 -2.74 -1.71 -18.21
CA ASP A 161 -1.33 -1.54 -17.93
C ASP A 161 -0.48 -2.27 -18.96
N PHE A 162 0.57 -1.63 -19.44
CA PHE A 162 1.60 -2.21 -20.30
C PHE A 162 2.95 -2.09 -19.62
N THR A 163 3.77 -3.11 -19.75
CA THR A 163 5.15 -3.10 -19.29
C THR A 163 6.08 -3.60 -20.37
N LEU A 164 7.25 -2.98 -20.46
CA LEU A 164 8.34 -3.39 -21.34
C LEU A 164 9.63 -3.31 -20.54
N GLY A 165 10.46 -4.33 -20.60
CA GLY A 165 11.72 -4.32 -19.89
C GLY A 165 12.75 -5.24 -20.50
N GLN A 166 13.99 -5.02 -20.08
CA GLN A 166 15.13 -5.82 -20.51
C GLN A 166 16.14 -5.95 -19.38
N ARG A 167 16.72 -7.13 -19.27
CA ARG A 167 17.86 -7.39 -18.39
C ARG A 167 19.07 -7.81 -19.21
N ASN A 168 20.22 -7.20 -18.94
CA ASN A 168 21.50 -7.55 -19.53
C ASN A 168 22.59 -7.65 -18.46
N GLU A 169 23.84 -7.86 -18.87
CA GLU A 169 24.97 -8.04 -17.94
C GLU A 169 25.31 -6.77 -17.13
N ASN A 170 24.97 -5.60 -17.64
CA ASN A 170 25.33 -4.30 -17.05
C ASN A 170 24.21 -3.67 -16.24
N GLY A 171 22.97 -4.19 -16.34
CA GLY A 171 21.82 -3.63 -15.65
C GLY A 171 20.50 -4.15 -16.17
N GLN A 172 19.45 -3.59 -15.63
CA GLN A 172 18.08 -3.84 -16.08
C GLN A 172 17.29 -2.54 -16.15
N TRP A 173 16.34 -2.51 -17.07
CA TRP A 173 15.39 -1.41 -17.13
C TRP A 173 13.98 -1.95 -17.38
N ASN A 174 13.00 -1.23 -16.87
CA ASN A 174 11.62 -1.42 -17.23
C ASN A 174 10.95 -0.07 -17.47
N THR A 175 9.90 -0.11 -18.26
CA THR A 175 8.97 1.01 -18.42
C THR A 175 7.55 0.49 -18.35
N GLN A 176 6.68 1.30 -17.78
CA GLN A 176 5.26 1.01 -17.61
C GLN A 176 4.45 2.17 -18.15
N PHE A 177 3.36 1.86 -18.79
CA PHE A 177 2.36 2.81 -19.22
C PHE A 177 0.98 2.25 -18.85
N GLY A 178 0.13 3.07 -18.24
CA GLY A 178 -1.19 2.61 -17.85
C GLY A 178 -2.23 3.71 -17.91
N ALA A 179 -3.49 3.27 -17.87
CA ALA A 179 -4.66 4.11 -17.80
C ALA A 179 -5.71 3.47 -16.90
N MET A 180 -6.38 4.27 -16.10
CA MET A 180 -7.46 3.86 -15.23
C MET A 180 -8.68 4.73 -15.45
N THR A 181 -9.86 4.11 -15.43
CA THR A 181 -11.13 4.82 -15.26
C THR A 181 -11.94 4.13 -14.18
N SER A 182 -12.49 4.90 -13.26
CA SER A 182 -13.37 4.39 -12.22
C SER A 182 -14.58 5.32 -12.05
N LYS A 183 -15.73 4.70 -11.82
CA LYS A 183 -17.00 5.34 -11.57
C LYS A 183 -17.48 4.93 -10.20
N TYR A 184 -17.86 5.89 -9.39
CA TYR A 184 -18.48 5.73 -8.09
C TYR A 184 -19.64 6.70 -7.93
N ASN A 185 -20.47 6.48 -6.92
CA ASN A 185 -21.58 7.35 -6.61
C ASN A 185 -21.54 7.78 -5.14
N TRP A 186 -21.79 9.05 -4.85
CA TRP A 186 -21.94 9.58 -3.50
C TRP A 186 -23.34 9.25 -2.94
N TYR A 187 -23.58 7.96 -2.65
CA TYR A 187 -24.90 7.48 -2.18
C TYR A 187 -25.12 7.64 -0.67
N GLY A 188 -24.08 7.94 0.09
CA GLY A 188 -24.13 8.06 1.56
C GLY A 188 -24.69 9.39 2.02
N THR A 189 -26.02 9.54 2.08
CA THR A 189 -26.69 10.75 2.50
C THR A 189 -27.03 10.78 4.00
N PRO A 190 -27.18 11.97 4.62
CA PRO A 190 -27.57 12.09 6.02
C PRO A 190 -28.87 11.34 6.35
N ALA A 191 -28.91 10.71 7.53
CA ALA A 191 -30.08 9.94 7.98
C ALA A 191 -31.37 10.79 8.04
N ASP A 192 -31.26 12.09 8.30
CA ASP A 192 -32.39 13.01 8.36
C ASP A 192 -33.13 13.14 7.02
N PHE A 193 -32.47 12.85 5.89
CA PHE A 193 -33.11 12.89 4.57
C PHE A 193 -34.18 11.81 4.42
N TYR A 194 -33.97 10.65 5.03
CA TYR A 194 -34.92 9.53 5.00
C TYR A 194 -36.20 9.76 5.83
N VAL A 195 -36.09 10.63 6.84
CA VAL A 195 -37.24 10.97 7.71
C VAL A 195 -37.93 12.29 7.33
N SER A 196 -37.29 13.14 6.55
CA SER A 196 -37.79 14.47 6.19
C SER A 196 -38.51 14.56 4.84
N ASN A 197 -38.80 13.43 4.18
CA ASN A 197 -39.33 13.39 2.81
C ASN A 197 -38.46 14.18 1.80
N PHE A 198 -37.16 14.07 1.94
CA PHE A 198 -36.20 14.69 1.04
C PHE A 198 -36.39 14.15 -0.38
N ASN A 199 -36.32 15.05 -1.39
CA ASN A 199 -36.39 14.63 -2.79
C ASN A 199 -35.00 14.21 -3.29
N PHE A 200 -34.72 12.92 -3.37
CA PHE A 200 -33.46 12.35 -3.83
C PHE A 200 -33.19 12.61 -5.33
N ASP A 201 -34.22 12.91 -6.14
CA ASP A 201 -34.03 13.27 -7.57
C ASP A 201 -33.22 14.56 -7.77
N LEU A 202 -33.03 15.34 -6.71
CA LEU A 202 -32.20 16.55 -6.75
C LEU A 202 -30.70 16.25 -6.70
N VAL A 203 -30.29 15.03 -6.33
CA VAL A 203 -28.91 14.65 -6.14
C VAL A 203 -28.43 13.82 -7.30
N ASP A 204 -27.47 14.35 -8.07
CA ASP A 204 -26.70 13.56 -9.02
C ASP A 204 -25.44 13.02 -8.30
N PRO A 205 -25.44 11.73 -7.87
CA PRO A 205 -24.35 11.20 -7.04
C PRO A 205 -23.11 10.80 -7.83
N LEU A 206 -23.11 10.94 -9.15
CA LEU A 206 -22.06 10.41 -10.01
C LEU A 206 -20.71 11.11 -9.82
N GLN A 207 -19.67 10.31 -9.59
CA GLN A 207 -18.26 10.70 -9.69
C GLN A 207 -17.50 9.74 -10.60
N LYS A 208 -16.61 10.31 -11.41
CA LYS A 208 -15.77 9.55 -12.31
C LYS A 208 -14.34 10.03 -12.23
N TYR A 209 -13.45 9.12 -11.90
CA TYR A 209 -12.01 9.34 -11.84
C TYR A 209 -11.33 8.70 -13.03
N ASN A 210 -10.35 9.39 -13.59
CA ASN A 210 -9.53 8.87 -14.67
C ASN A 210 -8.07 9.19 -14.40
N ASP A 211 -7.17 8.31 -14.77
CA ASP A 211 -5.74 8.61 -14.82
C ASP A 211 -5.07 8.00 -16.05
N VAL A 212 -3.96 8.63 -16.41
CA VAL A 212 -2.94 8.05 -17.28
C VAL A 212 -1.59 8.19 -16.56
N HIS A 213 -0.80 7.14 -16.61
CA HIS A 213 0.49 7.15 -15.96
C HIS A 213 1.56 6.49 -16.82
N ILE A 214 2.77 6.98 -16.67
CA ILE A 214 3.97 6.41 -17.24
C ILE A 214 5.04 6.34 -16.16
N GLY A 215 5.75 5.23 -16.10
CA GLY A 215 6.84 5.03 -15.18
C GLY A 215 7.98 4.28 -15.83
N GLY A 216 9.13 4.32 -15.21
CA GLY A 216 10.27 3.52 -15.61
C GLY A 216 11.30 3.43 -14.51
N SER A 217 12.04 2.35 -14.51
CA SER A 217 13.22 2.20 -13.66
C SER A 217 14.41 1.73 -14.48
N TYR A 218 15.57 2.20 -14.09
CA TYR A 218 16.85 1.70 -14.57
C TYR A 218 17.73 1.37 -13.37
N GLU A 219 18.24 0.16 -13.32
CA GLU A 219 19.17 -0.33 -12.30
C GLU A 219 20.47 -0.73 -12.98
N SER A 220 21.59 -0.20 -12.48
CA SER A 220 22.94 -0.48 -12.96
C SER A 220 23.61 -1.48 -12.03
N TYR A 221 24.29 -2.46 -12.60
CA TYR A 221 25.12 -3.42 -11.84
C TYR A 221 26.58 -2.98 -11.77
N ILE A 222 26.91 -1.82 -12.33
CA ILE A 222 28.28 -1.29 -12.42
C ILE A 222 28.34 0.19 -12.06
N GLY A 223 29.40 0.58 -11.36
CA GLY A 223 29.70 1.98 -11.03
C GLY A 223 28.94 2.50 -9.80
N ALA A 224 29.03 3.79 -9.59
CA ALA A 224 28.44 4.45 -8.42
C ALA A 224 26.93 4.73 -8.54
N PHE A 225 26.37 4.69 -9.72
CA PHE A 225 24.94 4.81 -9.95
C PHE A 225 24.29 3.43 -9.74
N GLU A 226 23.37 3.34 -8.80
CA GLU A 226 22.67 2.10 -8.47
C GLU A 226 21.37 1.98 -9.26
N LYS A 227 20.46 2.94 -9.08
CA LYS A 227 19.10 2.88 -9.63
C LYS A 227 18.52 4.27 -9.83
N ALA A 228 17.63 4.44 -10.79
CA ALA A 228 16.71 5.57 -10.83
C ALA A 228 15.32 5.08 -11.16
N ASP A 229 14.34 5.58 -10.41
CA ASP A 229 12.93 5.43 -10.70
C ASP A 229 12.39 6.79 -11.18
N VAL A 230 11.53 6.76 -12.20
CA VAL A 230 10.83 7.94 -12.69
C VAL A 230 9.36 7.58 -12.91
N SER A 231 8.46 8.45 -12.50
CA SER A 231 7.04 8.28 -12.76
C SER A 231 6.36 9.62 -12.98
N TYR A 232 5.37 9.59 -13.84
CA TYR A 232 4.47 10.70 -14.08
C TYR A 232 3.04 10.16 -14.12
N LYS A 233 2.12 10.80 -13.36
CA LYS A 233 0.69 10.51 -13.34
C LYS A 233 -0.08 11.80 -13.64
N TYR A 234 -1.02 11.72 -14.55
CA TYR A 234 -2.02 12.74 -14.78
C TYR A 234 -3.40 12.17 -14.43
N PHE A 235 -4.06 12.80 -13.47
CA PHE A 235 -5.33 12.36 -12.90
C PHE A 235 -6.36 13.48 -13.06
N TRP A 236 -7.63 13.13 -13.35
CA TRP A 236 -8.74 14.09 -13.46
C TRP A 236 -10.07 13.43 -13.11
N ASP A 237 -11.05 14.26 -12.78
CA ASP A 237 -12.40 13.83 -12.44
C ASP A 237 -13.49 14.46 -13.33
N GLU A 238 -14.76 14.14 -13.06
CA GLU A 238 -15.93 14.66 -13.77
C GLU A 238 -16.18 16.15 -13.47
N PHE A 239 -15.62 16.70 -12.39
CA PHE A 239 -15.79 18.08 -11.94
C PHE A 239 -14.65 19.00 -12.38
N ASP A 240 -13.94 18.65 -13.45
CA ASP A 240 -12.80 19.40 -14.00
C ASP A 240 -11.61 19.59 -13.03
N SER A 241 -11.55 18.80 -11.94
CA SER A 241 -10.35 18.77 -11.11
C SER A 241 -9.23 18.02 -11.82
N LYS A 242 -8.00 18.49 -11.64
CA LYS A 242 -6.82 17.96 -12.36
C LYS A 242 -5.64 17.88 -11.42
N GLU A 243 -4.89 16.81 -11.56
CA GLU A 243 -3.65 16.61 -10.81
C GLU A 243 -2.55 16.06 -11.72
N SER A 244 -1.36 16.61 -11.59
CA SER A 244 -0.15 16.12 -12.21
C SER A 244 0.88 15.84 -11.14
N ARG A 245 1.42 14.63 -11.09
CA ARG A 245 2.50 14.28 -10.17
C ARG A 245 3.67 13.69 -10.93
N PHE A 246 4.85 14.20 -10.66
CA PHE A 246 6.12 13.72 -11.20
C PHE A 246 7.06 13.34 -10.06
N ILE A 247 7.59 12.12 -10.09
CA ILE A 247 8.56 11.63 -9.11
C ILE A 247 9.81 11.21 -9.86
N PHE A 248 10.97 11.62 -9.34
CA PHE A 248 12.29 11.18 -9.80
C PHE A 248 13.14 10.81 -8.59
N ALA A 249 13.56 9.55 -8.49
CA ALA A 249 14.22 9.00 -7.32
C ALA A 249 15.51 8.23 -7.70
N PRO A 250 16.65 8.93 -7.91
CA PRO A 250 17.92 8.28 -8.16
C PRO A 250 18.63 7.85 -6.88
N LYS A 251 19.34 6.72 -6.95
CA LYS A 251 20.16 6.13 -5.87
C LYS A 251 21.60 5.97 -6.32
N PHE A 252 22.51 6.26 -5.42
CA PHE A 252 23.95 6.18 -5.66
C PHE A 252 24.67 5.43 -4.55
N ASN A 253 25.67 4.63 -4.92
CA ASN A 253 26.60 3.95 -4.03
C ASN A 253 27.98 4.55 -4.23
N ILE A 254 28.45 5.33 -3.28
CA ILE A 254 29.75 6.01 -3.34
C ILE A 254 30.74 5.19 -2.50
N GLU A 255 31.65 4.51 -3.19
CA GLU A 255 32.68 3.71 -2.52
C GLU A 255 33.72 4.62 -1.87
N LEU A 256 33.95 4.43 -0.59
CA LEU A 256 35.03 5.00 0.20
C LEU A 256 36.02 3.88 0.59
N PRO A 257 37.26 4.20 0.99
CA PRO A 257 38.29 3.17 1.27
C PRO A 257 37.86 2.05 2.24
N ASN A 258 36.95 2.33 3.18
CA ASN A 258 36.52 1.38 4.21
C ASN A 258 35.02 1.13 4.25
N ASN A 259 34.20 1.90 3.54
CA ASN A 259 32.75 1.82 3.60
C ASN A 259 32.13 2.32 2.30
N THR A 260 30.88 1.96 2.06
CA THR A 260 30.07 2.53 0.98
C THR A 260 29.03 3.50 1.56
N VAL A 261 28.97 4.69 1.02
CA VAL A 261 27.91 5.66 1.32
C VAL A 261 26.80 5.51 0.30
N HIS A 262 25.62 5.18 0.78
CA HIS A 262 24.39 5.15 -0.02
C HIS A 262 23.75 6.53 0.02
N VAL A 263 23.41 7.09 -1.12
CA VAL A 263 22.75 8.39 -1.24
C VAL A 263 21.47 8.22 -2.05
N ASN A 264 20.32 8.28 -1.39
CA ASN A 264 19.04 8.27 -2.06
C ASN A 264 18.53 9.72 -2.20
N LEU A 265 18.22 10.11 -3.41
CA LEU A 265 17.63 11.40 -3.72
C LEU A 265 16.19 11.19 -4.19
N GLU A 266 15.34 12.15 -3.93
CA GLU A 266 13.97 12.15 -4.45
C GLU A 266 13.50 13.58 -4.72
N ALA A 267 12.86 13.75 -5.86
CA ALA A 267 12.12 14.96 -6.20
C ALA A 267 10.68 14.52 -6.51
N ASP A 268 9.72 14.94 -5.67
CA ASP A 268 8.30 14.65 -5.82
C ASP A 268 7.56 15.98 -6.04
N TYR A 269 7.13 16.20 -7.27
CA TYR A 269 6.40 17.39 -7.68
C TYR A 269 4.93 17.07 -7.89
N LEU A 270 4.06 17.78 -7.18
CA LEU A 270 2.61 17.73 -7.29
C LEU A 270 2.04 19.08 -7.73
N ASN A 271 1.15 19.06 -8.70
CA ASN A 271 0.32 20.20 -9.07
C ASN A 271 -1.13 19.72 -9.15
N THR A 272 -1.97 20.20 -8.24
CA THR A 272 -3.40 19.88 -8.18
C THR A 272 -4.21 21.16 -8.33
N GLN A 273 -5.28 21.10 -9.12
CA GLN A 273 -6.24 22.17 -9.31
C GLN A 273 -7.65 21.60 -9.14
N PHE A 274 -8.40 22.14 -8.20
CA PHE A 274 -9.83 21.92 -8.07
C PHE A 274 -10.58 23.06 -8.76
N ALA A 275 -11.51 22.73 -9.64
CA ALA A 275 -12.25 23.74 -10.40
C ALA A 275 -13.27 24.50 -9.55
N ASN A 276 -13.64 23.92 -8.40
CA ASN A 276 -14.60 24.49 -7.45
C ASN A 276 -14.16 24.19 -6.02
N ASN A 277 -14.02 25.22 -5.19
CA ASN A 277 -13.66 25.03 -3.77
C ASN A 277 -14.84 24.67 -2.87
N GLY A 278 -16.02 24.46 -3.45
CA GLY A 278 -17.23 24.08 -2.71
C GLY A 278 -17.93 25.25 -1.99
N ILE A 279 -17.36 26.45 -1.98
CA ILE A 279 -17.89 27.63 -1.27
C ILE A 279 -18.37 28.70 -2.23
N ASP A 280 -17.48 29.22 -3.08
CA ASP A 280 -17.73 30.38 -3.95
C ASP A 280 -17.43 30.09 -5.43
N ASN A 281 -17.28 28.83 -5.80
CA ASN A 281 -16.86 28.36 -7.13
C ASN A 281 -15.47 28.88 -7.55
N ALA A 282 -14.63 29.27 -6.59
CA ALA A 282 -13.26 29.63 -6.86
C ALA A 282 -12.42 28.39 -7.18
N VAL A 283 -11.33 28.60 -7.90
CA VAL A 283 -10.37 27.54 -8.26
C VAL A 283 -9.31 27.48 -7.18
N ASP A 284 -9.18 26.30 -6.52
CA ASP A 284 -8.10 26.07 -5.59
C ASP A 284 -6.92 25.34 -6.26
N LYS A 285 -5.73 25.83 -5.99
CA LYS A 285 -4.47 25.36 -6.58
C LYS A 285 -3.47 24.98 -5.51
N TYR A 286 -2.97 23.77 -5.61
CA TYR A 286 -1.93 23.22 -4.73
C TYR A 286 -0.71 22.85 -5.55
N ASN A 287 0.44 23.42 -5.20
CA ASN A 287 1.72 23.09 -5.81
C ASN A 287 2.69 22.71 -4.70
N TYR A 288 3.22 21.51 -4.76
CA TYR A 288 4.22 21.03 -3.82
C TYR A 288 5.41 20.45 -4.57
N LEU A 289 6.61 20.79 -4.12
CA LEU A 289 7.84 20.14 -4.53
C LEU A 289 8.60 19.71 -3.28
N ASN A 290 8.69 18.41 -3.09
CA ASN A 290 9.47 17.80 -2.02
C ASN A 290 10.82 17.35 -2.56
N LEU A 291 11.91 17.91 -2.06
CA LEU A 291 13.26 17.53 -2.41
C LEU A 291 13.93 16.82 -1.25
N SER A 292 14.17 15.54 -1.39
CA SER A 292 14.75 14.70 -0.34
C SER A 292 16.17 14.27 -0.66
N VAL A 293 17.03 14.29 0.36
CA VAL A 293 18.39 13.76 0.33
C VAL A 293 18.60 12.87 1.54
N ASN A 294 18.89 11.60 1.29
CA ASN A 294 18.94 10.56 2.30
C ASN A 294 20.29 9.81 2.25
N PRO A 295 21.38 10.38 2.79
CA PRO A 295 22.64 9.67 2.91
C PRO A 295 22.63 8.65 4.06
N SER A 296 23.19 7.48 3.82
CA SER A 296 23.39 6.42 4.83
C SER A 296 24.66 5.64 4.61
N ILE A 297 25.13 4.98 5.66
CA ILE A 297 26.26 4.05 5.63
C ILE A 297 25.77 2.72 6.21
N LYS A 298 26.09 1.64 5.52
CA LYS A 298 25.78 0.27 5.94
C LYS A 298 26.99 -0.40 6.55
N PHE A 299 26.79 -1.03 7.70
CA PHE A 299 27.72 -1.93 8.37
C PHE A 299 27.08 -3.30 8.43
N PHE A 300 27.74 -4.32 7.93
CA PHE A 300 27.20 -5.67 7.93
C PHE A 300 28.27 -6.70 8.25
N ASP A 301 27.84 -7.78 8.86
CA ASP A 301 28.61 -8.98 9.15
C ASP A 301 27.66 -10.18 9.08
N ALA A 302 28.16 -11.39 9.22
CA ALA A 302 27.36 -12.63 9.21
C ALA A 302 26.14 -12.59 10.16
N ASN A 303 26.22 -11.87 11.27
CA ASN A 303 25.21 -11.84 12.32
C ASN A 303 24.45 -10.52 12.46
N TYR A 304 24.85 -9.47 11.74
CA TYR A 304 24.15 -8.19 11.82
C TYR A 304 24.26 -7.37 10.54
N SER A 305 23.26 -6.54 10.34
CA SER A 305 23.26 -5.46 9.36
C SER A 305 22.76 -4.20 10.06
N VAL A 306 23.52 -3.12 9.99
CA VAL A 306 23.17 -1.83 10.59
C VAL A 306 23.38 -0.74 9.56
N GLU A 307 22.32 -0.05 9.20
CA GLU A 307 22.33 1.13 8.35
C GLU A 307 22.11 2.37 9.22
N VAL A 308 22.98 3.36 9.09
CA VAL A 308 22.90 4.62 9.83
C VAL A 308 22.96 5.78 8.85
N GLY A 309 21.96 6.63 8.91
CA GLY A 309 21.84 7.80 8.08
C GLY A 309 20.96 8.87 8.68
N ALA A 310 20.76 9.92 7.94
CA ALA A 310 19.79 10.97 8.24
C ALA A 310 19.13 11.41 6.93
N GLY A 311 17.83 11.65 6.98
CA GLY A 311 17.09 12.20 5.87
C GLY A 311 16.83 13.68 6.06
N LEU A 312 16.80 14.39 4.94
CA LEU A 312 16.48 15.79 4.88
C LEU A 312 15.56 16.02 3.70
N THR A 313 14.37 16.56 3.98
CA THR A 313 13.41 16.93 2.93
C THR A 313 13.10 18.42 3.01
N TYR A 314 13.29 19.10 1.91
CA TYR A 314 12.88 20.49 1.73
C TYR A 314 11.54 20.52 0.99
N VAL A 315 10.51 20.98 1.68
CA VAL A 315 9.14 21.11 1.16
C VAL A 315 8.94 22.53 0.66
N LEU A 316 8.65 22.68 -0.61
CA LEU A 316 8.26 23.92 -1.26
C LEU A 316 6.78 23.82 -1.61
N GLY A 317 5.93 24.38 -0.76
CA GLY A 317 4.49 24.37 -0.92
C GLY A 317 3.94 25.73 -1.36
N LYS A 318 2.88 25.69 -2.16
CA LYS A 318 2.10 26.87 -2.50
C LYS A 318 0.62 26.49 -2.63
N GLU A 319 -0.19 27.05 -1.74
CA GLU A 319 -1.64 26.96 -1.77
C GLU A 319 -2.20 28.28 -2.30
N ASN A 320 -2.80 28.26 -3.50
CA ASN A 320 -3.21 29.48 -4.21
C ASN A 320 -2.05 30.49 -4.32
N SER A 321 -2.02 31.49 -3.47
CA SER A 321 -0.97 32.52 -3.40
C SER A 321 -0.15 32.48 -2.11
N VAL A 322 -0.46 31.58 -1.19
CA VAL A 322 0.20 31.46 0.11
C VAL A 322 1.33 30.43 0.00
N GLU A 323 2.53 30.82 0.39
CA GLU A 323 3.69 29.93 0.42
C GLU A 323 3.74 29.16 1.75
N ASP A 324 3.94 27.84 1.67
CA ASP A 324 4.20 26.92 2.80
C ASP A 324 5.51 26.21 2.55
N THR A 325 6.57 26.70 3.18
CA THR A 325 7.91 26.15 3.00
C THR A 325 8.43 25.61 4.33
N SER A 326 8.91 24.38 4.32
CA SER A 326 9.47 23.76 5.53
C SER A 326 10.66 22.86 5.24
N LEU A 327 11.53 22.71 6.22
CA LEU A 327 12.65 21.79 6.20
C LEU A 327 12.42 20.73 7.27
N VAL A 328 12.34 19.48 6.83
CA VAL A 328 12.13 18.31 7.70
C VAL A 328 13.42 17.51 7.77
N VAL A 329 13.91 17.28 8.98
CA VAL A 329 15.10 16.44 9.24
C VAL A 329 14.66 15.26 10.07
N TYR A 330 15.04 14.06 9.66
CA TYR A 330 14.60 12.82 10.29
C TYR A 330 15.71 11.78 10.35
N PRO A 331 15.62 10.84 11.31
CA PRO A 331 16.57 9.74 11.42
C PRO A 331 16.35 8.72 10.28
N MET A 332 17.45 8.04 9.91
CA MET A 332 17.43 6.87 9.03
C MET A 332 18.33 5.81 9.63
N VAL A 333 17.81 5.06 10.59
CA VAL A 333 18.54 3.98 11.26
C VAL A 333 17.74 2.69 11.12
N LYS A 334 18.39 1.66 10.58
CA LYS A 334 17.83 0.31 10.49
C LYS A 334 18.88 -0.67 10.97
N ALA A 335 18.51 -1.58 11.84
CA ALA A 335 19.42 -2.58 12.39
C ALA A 335 18.74 -3.95 12.48
N ASN A 336 19.43 -4.97 12.01
CA ASN A 336 19.01 -6.36 12.08
C ASN A 336 20.10 -7.18 12.75
N PHE A 337 19.73 -8.07 13.67
CA PHE A 337 20.64 -8.93 14.41
C PHE A 337 20.14 -10.37 14.40
N ASN A 338 20.92 -11.28 13.89
CA ASN A 338 20.65 -12.72 13.93
C ASN A 338 21.04 -13.25 15.31
N LEU A 339 20.10 -13.24 16.27
CA LEU A 339 20.35 -13.69 17.65
C LEU A 339 20.53 -15.21 17.72
N VAL A 340 19.68 -15.94 17.02
CA VAL A 340 19.77 -17.39 16.82
C VAL A 340 19.54 -17.67 15.35
N PRO A 341 20.52 -18.19 14.61
CA PRO A 341 20.42 -18.42 13.18
C PRO A 341 19.11 -19.13 12.80
N ASN A 342 18.35 -18.55 11.85
CA ASN A 342 17.07 -19.01 11.34
C ASN A 342 15.90 -19.10 12.36
N ILE A 343 16.12 -18.84 13.65
CA ILE A 343 15.09 -18.98 14.68
C ILE A 343 14.67 -17.61 15.20
N VAL A 344 15.62 -16.72 15.51
CA VAL A 344 15.33 -15.40 16.09
C VAL A 344 16.22 -14.34 15.45
N GLN A 345 15.60 -13.42 14.76
CA GLN A 345 16.21 -12.18 14.31
C GLN A 345 15.54 -11.01 15.04
N ALA A 346 16.32 -10.19 15.70
CA ALA A 346 15.86 -8.92 16.25
C ALA A 346 16.09 -7.81 15.22
N TYR A 347 15.14 -6.89 15.10
CA TYR A 347 15.30 -5.72 14.26
C TYR A 347 14.79 -4.45 14.95
N PHE A 348 15.47 -3.35 14.66
CA PHE A 348 15.20 -2.04 15.24
C PHE A 348 15.31 -0.98 14.16
N GLY A 349 14.58 0.10 14.32
CA GLY A 349 14.74 1.23 13.43
C GLY A 349 14.23 2.53 14.00
N ALA A 350 14.71 3.60 13.38
CA ALA A 350 14.25 4.96 13.58
C ALA A 350 14.24 5.62 12.20
N VAL A 351 13.08 5.83 11.63
CA VAL A 351 12.93 6.38 10.28
C VAL A 351 11.97 7.56 10.31
N GLY A 352 12.01 8.37 9.28
CA GLY A 352 11.08 9.47 9.08
C GLY A 352 10.95 9.80 7.60
N GLY A 353 10.25 10.88 7.27
CA GLY A 353 10.06 11.31 5.89
C GLY A 353 8.90 12.26 5.70
N VAL A 354 8.66 12.62 4.45
CA VAL A 354 7.52 13.43 4.05
C VAL A 354 6.70 12.65 3.04
N LYS A 355 5.41 12.44 3.32
CA LYS A 355 4.45 11.83 2.40
C LYS A 355 3.66 12.95 1.72
N GLN A 356 3.73 13.05 0.41
CA GLN A 356 2.86 13.90 -0.37
C GLN A 356 1.44 13.30 -0.38
N ASN A 357 0.46 14.03 0.16
CA ASN A 357 -0.95 13.67 0.00
C ASN A 357 -1.43 14.21 -1.33
N SER A 358 -1.81 13.32 -2.24
CA SER A 358 -2.31 13.65 -3.57
C SER A 358 -3.82 13.37 -3.68
N TYR A 359 -4.51 14.09 -4.54
CA TYR A 359 -5.94 13.84 -4.78
C TYR A 359 -6.18 12.43 -5.32
N ALA A 360 -5.34 11.97 -6.25
CA ALA A 360 -5.42 10.63 -6.80
C ALA A 360 -5.29 9.53 -5.74
N ASP A 361 -4.28 9.65 -4.84
CA ASP A 361 -4.06 8.65 -3.78
C ASP A 361 -5.20 8.67 -2.74
N LEU A 362 -5.71 9.87 -2.39
CA LEU A 362 -6.83 10.03 -1.47
C LEU A 362 -8.15 9.51 -2.04
N ALA A 363 -8.40 9.73 -3.35
CA ALA A 363 -9.57 9.18 -4.05
C ALA A 363 -9.50 7.65 -4.20
N GLU A 364 -8.30 7.07 -4.26
CA GLU A 364 -8.13 5.61 -4.24
C GLU A 364 -8.39 5.02 -2.84
N GLU A 365 -7.97 5.70 -1.78
CA GLU A 365 -8.24 5.29 -0.40
C GLU A 365 -9.72 5.44 -0.04
N ASN A 366 -10.31 6.58 -0.38
CA ASN A 366 -11.74 6.88 -0.18
C ASN A 366 -12.34 7.47 -1.46
N PRO A 367 -13.06 6.68 -2.28
CA PRO A 367 -13.62 7.17 -3.54
C PRO A 367 -14.74 8.22 -3.38
N PHE A 368 -15.17 8.46 -2.15
CA PHE A 368 -16.23 9.41 -1.80
C PHE A 368 -15.70 10.78 -1.38
N VAL A 369 -14.43 11.09 -1.59
CA VAL A 369 -13.89 12.42 -1.35
C VAL A 369 -14.49 13.46 -2.27
N ALA A 370 -14.66 14.69 -1.75
CA ALA A 370 -15.12 15.82 -2.54
C ALA A 370 -13.99 16.33 -3.49
N PRO A 371 -14.33 16.84 -4.66
CA PRO A 371 -13.36 17.47 -5.57
C PRO A 371 -12.98 18.90 -5.10
N SER A 372 -12.67 19.04 -3.80
CA SER A 372 -12.35 20.32 -3.13
C SER A 372 -11.51 20.08 -1.86
N LEU A 373 -10.55 19.15 -1.94
CA LEU A 373 -9.71 18.78 -0.79
C LEU A 373 -8.66 19.86 -0.49
N ALA A 374 -8.47 20.17 0.79
CA ALA A 374 -7.29 20.89 1.23
C ALA A 374 -6.10 19.94 1.29
N LEU A 375 -5.08 20.14 0.45
CA LEU A 375 -3.93 19.23 0.35
C LEU A 375 -2.72 19.79 1.12
N LYS A 376 -2.16 18.97 2.00
CA LYS A 376 -0.87 19.23 2.67
C LYS A 376 -0.07 17.95 2.76
N PRO A 377 1.27 17.97 2.66
CA PRO A 377 2.08 16.79 2.90
C PRO A 377 2.10 16.44 4.40
N THR A 378 2.04 15.15 4.71
CA THR A 378 2.22 14.62 6.08
C THR A 378 3.71 14.45 6.36
N LYS A 379 4.18 14.98 7.49
CA LYS A 379 5.59 14.94 7.91
C LYS A 379 5.74 13.91 9.03
N THR A 380 6.41 12.80 8.76
CA THR A 380 6.79 11.82 9.78
C THR A 380 8.12 12.26 10.38
N ASN A 381 8.08 12.82 11.58
CA ASN A 381 9.28 13.28 12.29
C ASN A 381 10.16 12.09 12.68
N TYR A 382 9.54 11.04 13.19
CA TYR A 382 10.16 9.74 13.44
C TYR A 382 9.13 8.63 13.61
N ASP A 383 9.53 7.43 13.23
CA ASP A 383 8.89 6.16 13.52
C ASP A 383 9.97 5.25 14.14
N PHE A 384 9.92 5.09 15.45
CA PHE A 384 10.78 4.16 16.19
C PHE A 384 10.11 2.81 16.26
N TYR A 385 10.79 1.77 15.82
CA TYR A 385 10.27 0.41 15.91
C TYR A 385 11.30 -0.58 16.44
N ALA A 386 10.80 -1.62 17.08
CA ALA A 386 11.56 -2.78 17.50
C ALA A 386 10.72 -4.04 17.29
N GLY A 387 11.36 -5.12 16.85
CA GLY A 387 10.65 -6.35 16.60
C GLY A 387 11.55 -7.59 16.64
N LEU A 388 10.87 -8.71 16.65
CA LEU A 388 11.45 -10.04 16.56
C LEU A 388 10.74 -10.80 15.44
N LYS A 389 11.51 -11.42 14.56
CA LYS A 389 11.00 -12.30 13.51
C LYS A 389 11.82 -13.56 13.40
N GLY A 390 11.24 -14.61 12.86
CA GLY A 390 11.96 -15.85 12.65
C GLY A 390 11.06 -17.05 12.43
N LYS A 391 11.64 -18.25 12.61
CA LYS A 391 10.93 -19.53 12.49
C LYS A 391 10.88 -20.20 13.85
N LEU A 392 9.67 -20.43 14.37
CA LEU A 392 9.47 -21.24 15.58
C LEU A 392 9.61 -22.73 15.26
N TYR A 393 9.25 -23.10 14.04
CA TYR A 393 9.36 -24.45 13.51
C TYR A 393 9.60 -24.38 11.99
N HIS A 394 9.94 -25.50 11.34
CA HIS A 394 10.25 -25.52 9.90
C HIS A 394 9.09 -24.99 9.02
N ASN A 395 7.87 -25.09 9.52
CA ASN A 395 6.64 -24.66 8.83
C ASN A 395 5.90 -23.53 9.54
N LEU A 396 6.47 -22.91 10.57
CA LEU A 396 5.86 -21.81 11.32
C LEU A 396 6.84 -20.66 11.44
N SER A 397 6.52 -19.54 10.83
CA SER A 397 7.22 -18.27 10.99
C SER A 397 6.38 -17.25 11.75
N TYR A 398 7.06 -16.33 12.40
CA TYR A 398 6.45 -15.25 13.16
C TYR A 398 7.15 -13.93 12.94
N ASN A 399 6.39 -12.85 13.15
CA ASN A 399 6.91 -11.49 13.22
C ASN A 399 6.09 -10.72 14.26
N VAL A 400 6.78 -10.11 15.24
CA VAL A 400 6.15 -9.24 16.23
C VAL A 400 6.90 -7.92 16.27
N ARG A 401 6.17 -6.81 16.30
CA ARG A 401 6.74 -5.45 16.27
C ARG A 401 5.95 -4.51 17.16
N ALA A 402 6.66 -3.65 17.84
CA ALA A 402 6.11 -2.45 18.45
C ALA A 402 6.72 -1.24 17.77
N ASN A 403 5.93 -0.20 17.50
CA ASN A 403 6.42 1.07 16.98
C ASN A 403 5.73 2.27 17.62
N TYR A 404 6.46 3.37 17.66
CA TYR A 404 5.98 4.67 18.08
C TYR A 404 6.30 5.70 17.00
N LYS A 405 5.24 6.23 16.37
CA LYS A 405 5.32 7.15 15.24
C LYS A 405 4.78 8.52 15.61
N VAL A 406 5.44 9.58 15.17
CA VAL A 406 5.00 10.97 15.30
C VAL A 406 4.87 11.59 13.93
N GLU A 407 3.65 11.98 13.59
CA GLU A 407 3.29 12.58 12.31
C GLU A 407 2.72 13.99 12.55
N ASP A 408 3.30 15.01 11.94
CA ASP A 408 2.72 16.34 11.84
C ASP A 408 1.94 16.47 10.54
N ASP A 409 0.87 17.23 10.53
CA ASP A 409 -0.05 17.40 9.41
C ASP A 409 -0.56 16.03 8.87
N LYS A 410 -0.96 15.12 9.78
CA LYS A 410 -1.58 13.84 9.39
C LYS A 410 -2.94 14.09 8.80
N ALA A 411 -3.13 13.70 7.53
CA ALA A 411 -4.43 13.77 6.88
C ALA A 411 -5.40 12.74 7.47
N MET A 412 -6.61 13.18 7.78
CA MET A 412 -7.71 12.35 8.26
C MET A 412 -8.99 12.74 7.53
N PHE A 413 -9.78 11.75 7.14
CA PHE A 413 -11.06 11.98 6.48
C PHE A 413 -12.12 12.45 7.49
N THR A 414 -13.02 13.30 7.01
CA THR A 414 -14.23 13.71 7.73
C THR A 414 -15.36 13.95 6.75
N ILE A 415 -16.59 13.62 7.14
CA ILE A 415 -17.77 13.86 6.30
C ILE A 415 -18.02 15.36 6.19
N ASN A 416 -18.28 15.85 4.98
CA ASN A 416 -18.69 17.22 4.74
C ASN A 416 -20.11 17.44 5.26
N GLN A 417 -20.35 18.59 5.89
CA GLN A 417 -21.67 18.90 6.43
C GLN A 417 -22.60 19.38 5.33
N TYR A 418 -23.88 19.01 5.43
CA TYR A 418 -24.92 19.52 4.56
C TYR A 418 -25.23 21.00 4.89
N ASP A 419 -25.00 21.89 3.94
CA ASP A 419 -25.41 23.29 4.07
C ASP A 419 -26.73 23.53 3.31
N ILE A 420 -27.82 23.74 4.06
CA ILE A 420 -29.14 24.01 3.51
C ILE A 420 -29.18 25.33 2.72
N ASN A 421 -28.33 26.30 3.07
CA ASN A 421 -28.33 27.64 2.47
C ASN A 421 -27.58 27.71 1.14
N LEU A 422 -26.71 26.74 0.86
CA LEU A 422 -25.97 26.69 -0.41
C LEU A 422 -26.94 26.51 -1.56
N GLN A 423 -26.88 27.38 -2.56
CA GLN A 423 -27.69 27.31 -3.77
C GLN A 423 -26.95 26.54 -4.87
N ASN A 424 -27.69 25.91 -5.78
CA ASN A 424 -27.14 25.18 -6.93
C ASN A 424 -26.09 24.14 -6.53
N LYS A 425 -26.44 23.32 -5.52
CA LYS A 425 -25.56 22.28 -5.00
C LYS A 425 -25.10 21.30 -6.08
N GLN A 426 -23.82 20.99 -6.06
CA GLN A 426 -23.26 19.87 -6.82
C GLN A 426 -23.58 18.54 -6.09
N GLY A 427 -23.49 17.40 -6.77
CA GLY A 427 -23.84 16.10 -6.24
C GLY A 427 -23.12 15.69 -4.95
N TYR A 428 -21.92 16.21 -4.74
CA TYR A 428 -21.11 15.97 -3.53
C TYR A 428 -21.40 16.92 -2.35
N GLN A 429 -22.33 17.88 -2.48
CA GLN A 429 -22.60 18.92 -1.47
C GLN A 429 -23.87 18.66 -0.64
N TYR A 430 -24.31 17.42 -0.61
CA TYR A 430 -25.50 17.00 0.15
C TYR A 430 -25.14 16.31 1.48
N GLY A 431 -23.96 16.58 2.05
CA GLY A 431 -23.48 15.92 3.25
C GLY A 431 -23.05 14.46 2.99
N ASN A 432 -22.72 14.15 1.75
CA ASN A 432 -22.46 12.82 1.22
C ASN A 432 -21.03 12.67 0.66
N SER A 433 -20.14 13.56 0.97
CA SER A 433 -18.74 13.47 0.52
C SER A 433 -17.78 13.72 1.67
N PHE A 434 -16.53 13.38 1.48
CA PHE A 434 -15.48 13.54 2.49
C PHE A 434 -14.53 14.67 2.15
N GLY A 435 -14.17 15.45 3.16
CA GLY A 435 -13.07 16.37 3.17
C GLY A 435 -11.89 15.83 3.97
N LEU A 436 -10.89 16.66 4.16
CA LEU A 436 -9.71 16.39 4.98
C LEU A 436 -9.59 17.36 6.13
N ILE A 437 -9.17 16.83 7.25
CA ILE A 437 -8.65 17.61 8.37
C ILE A 437 -7.24 17.12 8.72
N TYR A 438 -6.47 17.98 9.34
CA TYR A 438 -5.07 17.74 9.66
C TYR A 438 -4.83 17.91 11.14
N ASP A 439 -4.05 17.01 11.72
CA ASP A 439 -3.60 17.11 13.11
C ASP A 439 -2.21 16.49 13.27
N LYS A 440 -1.56 16.80 14.36
CA LYS A 440 -0.43 16.02 14.82
C LYS A 440 -0.90 14.75 15.50
N VAL A 441 -0.48 13.61 14.98
CA VAL A 441 -0.88 12.30 15.47
C VAL A 441 0.34 11.53 15.98
N ASN A 442 0.28 11.11 17.24
CA ASN A 442 1.24 10.17 17.81
C ASN A 442 0.57 8.80 17.85
N THR A 443 1.21 7.80 17.28
CA THR A 443 0.67 6.44 17.19
C THR A 443 1.60 5.46 17.89
N LEU A 444 1.09 4.73 18.88
CA LEU A 444 1.73 3.55 19.44
C LEU A 444 1.07 2.32 18.82
N SER A 445 1.83 1.50 18.09
CA SER A 445 1.32 0.31 17.42
C SER A 445 1.98 -0.96 17.96
N LEU A 446 1.17 -2.02 18.04
CA LEU A 446 1.63 -3.39 18.28
C LEU A 446 1.16 -4.26 17.12
N PHE A 447 2.09 -4.91 16.46
CA PHE A 447 1.84 -5.78 15.32
C PHE A 447 2.31 -7.20 15.62
N GLY A 448 1.52 -8.19 15.19
CA GLY A 448 1.86 -9.60 15.26
C GLY A 448 1.43 -10.34 14.00
N GLU A 449 2.28 -11.25 13.54
CA GLU A 449 2.01 -12.10 12.37
C GLU A 449 2.50 -13.52 12.63
N LEU A 450 1.72 -14.51 12.21
CA LEU A 450 2.03 -15.94 12.22
C LEU A 450 1.71 -16.54 10.84
N ASN A 451 2.68 -17.22 10.26
CA ASN A 451 2.50 -17.92 8.99
C ASN A 451 2.78 -19.40 9.17
N PHE A 452 1.77 -20.22 8.88
CA PHE A 452 1.84 -21.68 8.88
C PHE A 452 1.85 -22.19 7.44
N ASP A 453 2.86 -22.98 7.10
CA ASP A 453 2.97 -23.65 5.82
C ASP A 453 2.96 -25.16 6.03
N PHE A 454 1.78 -25.78 5.87
CA PHE A 454 1.60 -27.23 5.99
C PHE A 454 1.81 -27.95 4.66
N SER A 455 2.93 -27.70 3.99
CA SER A 455 3.21 -28.23 2.66
C SER A 455 2.27 -27.67 1.58
N ASP A 456 2.12 -28.41 0.49
CA ASP A 456 1.23 -28.04 -0.62
C ASP A 456 -0.27 -28.08 -0.27
N LYS A 457 -0.64 -28.59 0.91
CA LYS A 457 -2.04 -28.76 1.30
C LYS A 457 -2.66 -27.54 1.97
N ALA A 458 -1.95 -26.91 2.87
CA ALA A 458 -2.54 -25.80 3.65
C ALA A 458 -1.53 -24.71 3.91
N LYS A 459 -1.97 -23.46 3.76
CA LYS A 459 -1.25 -22.26 4.16
C LYS A 459 -2.18 -21.39 4.96
N ILE A 460 -1.74 -20.95 6.14
CA ILE A 460 -2.52 -20.09 7.01
C ILE A 460 -1.64 -18.89 7.37
N ALA A 461 -2.12 -17.70 7.10
CA ALA A 461 -1.52 -16.46 7.54
C ALA A 461 -2.49 -15.74 8.50
N LEU A 462 -2.01 -15.40 9.67
CA LEU A 462 -2.73 -14.63 10.68
C LEU A 462 -1.92 -13.37 10.97
N SER A 463 -2.52 -12.21 10.85
CA SER A 463 -1.90 -10.93 11.26
C SER A 463 -2.87 -10.11 12.10
N GLY A 464 -2.32 -9.34 13.03
CA GLY A 464 -3.09 -8.43 13.87
C GLY A 464 -2.27 -7.18 14.17
N GLU A 465 -2.96 -6.05 14.21
CA GLU A 465 -2.39 -4.75 14.57
C GLU A 465 -3.33 -4.05 15.56
N TYR A 466 -2.74 -3.48 16.59
CA TYR A 466 -3.43 -2.62 17.54
C TYR A 466 -2.74 -1.27 17.58
N ASN A 467 -3.52 -0.19 17.43
CA ASN A 467 -3.05 1.19 17.40
C ASN A 467 -3.70 2.00 18.51
N ASN A 468 -2.88 2.74 19.25
CA ASN A 468 -3.34 3.75 20.19
C ASN A 468 -2.89 5.13 19.66
N TYR A 469 -3.87 5.98 19.37
CA TYR A 469 -3.67 7.30 18.79
C TYR A 469 -3.78 8.39 19.86
N SER A 470 -2.87 9.34 19.83
CA SER A 470 -2.95 10.58 20.57
C SER A 470 -2.85 11.75 19.59
N VAL A 471 -3.85 12.60 19.57
CA VAL A 471 -3.96 13.77 18.69
C VAL A 471 -3.74 15.06 19.49
N GLU A 472 -3.30 16.12 18.83
CA GLU A 472 -2.98 17.37 19.52
C GLU A 472 -4.19 18.30 19.62
N TYR A 473 -4.92 18.47 18.53
CA TYR A 473 -5.99 19.46 18.43
C TYR A 473 -7.40 18.85 18.56
N TYR A 474 -7.66 17.73 17.90
CA TYR A 474 -8.95 17.05 17.95
C TYR A 474 -9.07 16.11 19.15
N ASN A 475 -10.24 15.50 19.37
CA ASN A 475 -10.44 14.53 20.45
C ASN A 475 -10.01 13.10 20.04
N ASN A 476 -10.14 12.78 18.75
CA ASN A 476 -9.89 11.44 18.22
C ASN A 476 -9.16 11.52 16.87
N ALA A 477 -8.51 10.43 16.51
CA ALA A 477 -7.99 10.20 15.16
C ALA A 477 -9.12 9.63 14.29
N PHE A 478 -9.57 10.41 13.29
CA PHE A 478 -10.76 10.09 12.51
C PHE A 478 -10.47 9.08 11.41
N HIS A 479 -11.40 8.13 11.22
CA HIS A 479 -11.34 7.02 10.28
C HIS A 479 -10.12 6.10 10.43
N LEU A 480 -9.30 6.27 11.47
CA LEU A 480 -8.17 5.41 11.77
C LEU A 480 -8.60 4.31 12.75
N PRO A 481 -8.59 3.02 12.37
CA PRO A 481 -9.04 1.93 13.23
C PRO A 481 -8.03 1.62 14.33
N GLN A 482 -8.54 1.40 15.55
CA GLN A 482 -7.72 1.02 16.69
C GLN A 482 -7.20 -0.42 16.60
N GLY A 483 -7.87 -1.29 15.86
CA GLY A 483 -7.46 -2.67 15.70
C GLY A 483 -7.78 -3.19 14.31
N LYS A 484 -6.92 -4.06 13.80
CA LYS A 484 -7.14 -4.81 12.57
C LYS A 484 -6.69 -6.25 12.80
N VAL A 485 -7.46 -7.21 12.32
CA VAL A 485 -7.05 -8.63 12.28
C VAL A 485 -7.35 -9.16 10.90
N ASN A 486 -6.44 -9.93 10.35
CA ASN A 486 -6.61 -10.58 9.07
C ASN A 486 -6.18 -12.04 9.15
N VAL A 487 -7.04 -12.93 8.66
CA VAL A 487 -6.78 -14.38 8.59
C VAL A 487 -6.97 -14.82 7.15
N ASN A 488 -5.93 -15.39 6.56
CA ASN A 488 -5.97 -15.98 5.23
C ASN A 488 -5.72 -17.47 5.33
N VAL A 489 -6.55 -18.28 4.70
CA VAL A 489 -6.46 -19.73 4.68
C VAL A 489 -6.57 -20.23 3.25
N LEU A 490 -5.49 -20.80 2.72
CA LEU A 490 -5.53 -21.55 1.48
C LEU A 490 -5.48 -23.04 1.81
N TYR A 491 -6.45 -23.81 1.33
CA TYR A 491 -6.52 -25.25 1.53
C TYR A 491 -6.76 -26.00 0.22
N ASN A 492 -5.84 -26.88 -0.15
CA ASN A 492 -5.96 -27.78 -1.29
C ASN A 492 -6.51 -29.14 -0.80
N PHE A 493 -7.81 -29.39 -1.01
CA PHE A 493 -8.45 -30.67 -0.67
C PHE A 493 -7.84 -31.82 -1.46
N THR A 494 -7.60 -31.54 -2.75
CA THR A 494 -6.95 -32.44 -3.71
C THR A 494 -6.05 -31.60 -4.63
N LYS A 495 -5.38 -32.23 -5.60
CA LYS A 495 -4.65 -31.50 -6.66
C LYS A 495 -5.59 -30.60 -7.50
N GLN A 496 -6.88 -30.91 -7.54
CA GLN A 496 -7.87 -30.21 -8.35
C GLN A 496 -8.74 -29.22 -7.53
N TRP A 497 -9.15 -29.58 -6.32
CA TRP A 497 -10.05 -28.78 -5.50
C TRP A 497 -9.28 -27.98 -4.46
N PHE A 498 -9.62 -26.70 -4.37
CA PHE A 498 -9.08 -25.81 -3.35
C PHE A 498 -10.14 -24.86 -2.78
N ALA A 499 -9.89 -24.38 -1.59
CA ALA A 499 -10.60 -23.24 -1.01
C ALA A 499 -9.59 -22.18 -0.56
N ASP A 500 -9.98 -20.92 -0.73
CA ASP A 500 -9.27 -19.74 -0.27
C ASP A 500 -10.25 -18.92 0.56
N ALA A 501 -9.98 -18.76 1.85
CA ALA A 501 -10.81 -18.00 2.78
C ALA A 501 -10.03 -16.81 3.34
N ASN A 502 -10.69 -15.67 3.41
CA ASN A 502 -10.19 -14.46 4.05
C ASN A 502 -11.20 -13.97 5.08
N LEU A 503 -10.76 -13.72 6.30
CA LEU A 503 -11.52 -13.05 7.35
C LEU A 503 -10.77 -11.78 7.75
N GLY A 504 -11.39 -10.63 7.54
CA GLY A 504 -10.93 -9.32 7.98
C GLY A 504 -11.77 -8.83 9.15
N TYR A 505 -11.13 -8.29 10.19
CA TYR A 505 -11.78 -7.54 11.27
C TYR A 505 -11.18 -6.15 11.33
N VAL A 506 -12.04 -5.15 11.43
CA VAL A 506 -11.68 -3.74 11.62
C VAL A 506 -12.35 -3.23 12.87
N GLY A 507 -11.54 -2.79 13.82
CA GLY A 507 -12.00 -2.26 15.10
C GLY A 507 -12.62 -0.88 14.99
N GLN A 508 -13.09 -0.38 16.13
CA GLN A 508 -13.75 0.91 16.28
C GLN A 508 -12.94 2.05 15.65
N ARG A 509 -13.66 2.96 15.01
CA ARG A 509 -13.17 4.23 14.44
C ARG A 509 -14.04 5.38 14.94
N TYR A 510 -13.63 6.61 14.66
CA TYR A 510 -14.37 7.81 15.00
C TYR A 510 -14.61 8.66 13.76
N GLU A 511 -15.72 9.37 13.74
CA GLU A 511 -16.07 10.41 12.80
C GLU A 511 -16.15 11.74 13.55
N PHE A 512 -15.71 12.82 12.93
CA PHE A 512 -15.81 14.16 13.46
C PHE A 512 -17.27 14.61 13.56
N SER A 513 -17.67 15.16 14.71
CA SER A 513 -19.06 15.61 14.94
C SER A 513 -19.47 16.82 14.10
N GLY A 514 -18.52 17.50 13.45
CA GLY A 514 -18.78 18.72 12.68
C GLY A 514 -18.93 19.98 13.51
N ASP A 515 -18.90 19.88 14.84
CA ASP A 515 -19.03 21.01 15.75
C ASP A 515 -17.67 21.44 16.31
N ASN A 516 -17.28 22.67 16.02
CA ASN A 516 -16.05 23.30 16.51
C ASN A 516 -16.23 24.13 17.79
N THR A 517 -17.41 24.06 18.44
CA THR A 517 -17.63 24.72 19.74
C THR A 517 -16.75 24.08 20.82
N PHE A 518 -16.37 24.90 21.82
CA PHE A 518 -15.53 24.42 22.91
C PHE A 518 -16.30 24.44 24.24
N PRO A 519 -16.38 23.35 25.03
CA PRO A 519 -15.78 22.02 24.77
C PRO A 519 -16.44 21.31 23.58
N ARG A 520 -15.64 20.61 22.78
CA ARG A 520 -16.16 19.89 21.61
C ARG A 520 -17.14 18.79 22.04
N PRO A 521 -18.25 18.59 21.31
CA PRO A 521 -19.13 17.46 21.55
C PRO A 521 -18.38 16.14 21.31
N ASN A 522 -18.94 15.05 21.86
CA ASN A 522 -18.39 13.73 21.62
C ASN A 522 -18.47 13.38 20.13
N ASP A 523 -17.35 12.96 19.58
CA ASP A 523 -17.30 12.47 18.22
C ASP A 523 -18.15 11.20 18.05
N MET A 524 -18.64 10.98 16.84
CA MET A 524 -19.45 9.81 16.54
C MET A 524 -18.57 8.57 16.45
N LYS A 525 -18.97 7.50 17.12
CA LYS A 525 -18.32 6.19 17.02
C LYS A 525 -18.87 5.44 15.82
N LEU A 526 -17.97 5.02 14.94
CA LEU A 526 -18.26 4.04 13.89
C LEU A 526 -17.93 2.64 14.45
N GLY A 527 -18.91 1.75 14.41
CA GLY A 527 -18.78 0.39 14.92
C GLY A 527 -17.62 -0.38 14.28
N ASP A 528 -17.18 -1.39 14.99
CA ASP A 528 -16.31 -2.41 14.44
C ASP A 528 -17.11 -3.33 13.50
N TYR A 529 -16.39 -4.03 12.62
CA TYR A 529 -17.00 -4.97 11.70
C TYR A 529 -16.02 -6.07 11.30
N TYR A 530 -16.56 -7.14 10.78
CA TYR A 530 -15.80 -8.20 10.15
C TYR A 530 -16.37 -8.53 8.76
N ASP A 531 -15.48 -8.96 7.87
CA ASP A 531 -15.82 -9.37 6.52
C ASP A 531 -15.23 -10.75 6.24
N LEU A 532 -16.07 -11.69 5.88
CA LEU A 532 -15.70 -13.06 5.58
C LEU A 532 -15.90 -13.34 4.09
N ASN A 533 -14.84 -13.73 3.43
CA ASN A 533 -14.82 -14.05 2.02
C ASN A 533 -14.31 -15.50 1.81
N LEU A 534 -14.90 -16.22 0.88
CA LEU A 534 -14.53 -17.60 0.55
C LEU A 534 -14.57 -17.82 -0.96
N THR A 535 -13.51 -18.36 -1.49
CA THR A 535 -13.46 -18.86 -2.87
C THR A 535 -13.29 -20.37 -2.84
N VAL A 536 -14.15 -21.10 -3.54
CA VAL A 536 -13.99 -22.52 -3.81
C VAL A 536 -13.71 -22.69 -5.30
N GLY A 537 -12.60 -23.36 -5.61
CA GLY A 537 -12.17 -23.53 -6.98
C GLY A 537 -11.88 -24.98 -7.35
N PHE A 538 -12.09 -25.29 -8.63
CA PHE A 538 -11.82 -26.57 -9.24
C PHE A 538 -10.92 -26.39 -10.47
N ARG A 539 -9.84 -27.15 -10.51
CA ARG A 539 -8.86 -27.18 -11.61
C ARG A 539 -8.99 -28.48 -12.39
N PRO A 540 -9.89 -28.56 -13.39
CA PRO A 540 -10.03 -29.77 -14.21
C PRO A 540 -8.77 -30.10 -14.98
N THR A 541 -8.02 -29.12 -15.42
CA THR A 541 -6.72 -29.23 -16.08
C THR A 541 -5.73 -28.20 -15.51
N ALA A 542 -4.48 -28.24 -15.92
CA ALA A 542 -3.49 -27.23 -15.57
C ALA A 542 -3.85 -25.83 -16.11
N GLN A 543 -4.59 -25.77 -17.20
CA GLN A 543 -4.99 -24.53 -17.87
C GLN A 543 -6.28 -23.93 -17.30
N TRP A 544 -7.27 -24.74 -16.96
CA TRP A 544 -8.58 -24.29 -16.54
C TRP A 544 -8.73 -24.26 -15.02
N THR A 545 -9.31 -23.18 -14.52
CA THR A 545 -9.80 -23.07 -13.15
C THR A 545 -11.22 -22.50 -13.19
N VAL A 546 -12.17 -23.21 -12.61
CA VAL A 546 -13.54 -22.73 -12.39
C VAL A 546 -13.69 -22.45 -10.91
N PHE A 547 -14.37 -21.36 -10.54
CA PHE A 547 -14.52 -20.97 -9.13
C PHE A 547 -15.88 -20.36 -8.83
N VAL A 548 -16.25 -20.45 -7.57
CA VAL A 548 -17.33 -19.66 -6.96
C VAL A 548 -16.73 -18.90 -5.79
N LYS A 549 -16.98 -17.61 -5.75
CA LYS A 549 -16.54 -16.71 -4.70
C LYS A 549 -17.75 -16.12 -3.99
N GLY A 550 -17.81 -16.28 -2.66
CA GLY A 550 -18.71 -15.56 -1.77
C GLY A 550 -17.96 -14.43 -1.07
N MET A 551 -18.53 -13.24 -1.04
CA MET A 551 -18.01 -12.08 -0.32
C MET A 551 -19.07 -11.56 0.63
N ASN A 552 -18.64 -10.98 1.75
CA ASN A 552 -19.51 -10.62 2.87
C ASN A 552 -20.46 -11.78 3.25
N LEU A 553 -19.88 -12.96 3.50
CA LEU A 553 -20.66 -14.19 3.79
C LEU A 553 -21.51 -14.10 5.05
N ALA A 554 -21.15 -13.21 5.97
CA ALA A 554 -21.94 -12.93 7.15
C ALA A 554 -23.19 -12.07 6.85
N ASN A 555 -23.27 -11.51 5.65
CA ASN A 555 -24.32 -10.58 5.21
C ASN A 555 -24.50 -9.40 6.18
N GLU A 556 -23.38 -8.86 6.66
CA GLU A 556 -23.42 -7.70 7.56
C GLU A 556 -23.48 -6.39 6.76
N ASN A 557 -24.38 -5.50 7.20
CA ASN A 557 -24.51 -4.14 6.69
C ASN A 557 -23.62 -3.22 7.52
N TYR A 558 -22.31 -3.25 7.30
CA TYR A 558 -21.38 -2.40 8.02
C TYR A 558 -21.06 -1.11 7.26
N LEU A 559 -20.66 -0.08 7.99
CA LEU A 559 -20.21 1.20 7.45
C LEU A 559 -18.70 1.13 7.21
N ARG A 560 -18.29 1.15 5.95
CA ARG A 560 -16.87 1.32 5.59
C ARG A 560 -16.38 2.73 5.92
N PHE A 561 -17.16 3.70 5.52
CA PHE A 561 -17.04 5.11 5.89
C PHE A 561 -18.37 5.55 6.50
N ASN A 562 -18.39 6.67 7.20
CA ASN A 562 -19.62 7.21 7.74
C ASN A 562 -20.67 7.39 6.62
N GLN A 563 -21.89 6.94 6.81
CA GLN A 563 -23.01 6.92 5.86
C GLN A 563 -22.83 5.96 4.65
N TYR A 564 -21.69 5.29 4.50
CA TYR A 564 -21.40 4.40 3.39
C TYR A 564 -21.44 2.93 3.81
N GLN A 565 -22.60 2.33 3.64
CA GLN A 565 -22.80 0.90 3.83
C GLN A 565 -22.21 0.11 2.68
N VAL A 566 -21.84 -1.12 2.95
CA VAL A 566 -21.39 -2.07 1.91
C VAL A 566 -22.54 -2.91 1.40
N GLN A 567 -22.40 -3.49 0.21
CA GLN A 567 -23.33 -4.50 -0.31
C GLN A 567 -23.38 -5.71 0.63
N GLY A 568 -24.55 -6.30 0.80
CA GLY A 568 -24.77 -7.54 1.52
C GLY A 568 -24.02 -8.72 0.90
N LEU A 569 -24.52 -9.94 1.10
CA LEU A 569 -23.91 -11.16 0.55
C LEU A 569 -23.75 -11.11 -0.97
N GLN A 570 -22.51 -11.18 -1.43
CA GLN A 570 -22.18 -11.24 -2.84
C GLN A 570 -21.73 -12.65 -3.22
N VAL A 571 -22.19 -13.15 -4.36
CA VAL A 571 -21.78 -14.43 -4.92
C VAL A 571 -21.40 -14.23 -6.38
N LEU A 572 -20.17 -14.64 -6.74
CA LEU A 572 -19.63 -14.54 -8.09
C LEU A 572 -19.10 -15.89 -8.54
N GLY A 573 -19.60 -16.40 -9.67
CA GLY A 573 -19.07 -17.55 -10.37
C GLY A 573 -18.20 -17.14 -11.54
N GLY A 574 -17.10 -17.87 -11.79
CA GLY A 574 -16.20 -17.52 -12.88
C GLY A 574 -15.30 -18.64 -13.31
N ALA A 575 -14.58 -18.37 -14.40
CA ALA A 575 -13.56 -19.27 -14.94
C ALA A 575 -12.30 -18.49 -15.33
N MET A 576 -11.16 -19.12 -15.14
CA MET A 576 -9.85 -18.64 -15.58
C MET A 576 -9.26 -19.67 -16.54
N TYR A 577 -8.73 -19.18 -17.64
CA TYR A 577 -7.98 -19.97 -18.61
C TYR A 577 -6.55 -19.44 -18.71
N LYS A 578 -5.58 -20.34 -18.52
CA LYS A 578 -4.14 -20.06 -18.63
C LYS A 578 -3.62 -20.63 -19.95
N PHE A 579 -2.76 -19.88 -20.63
CA PHE A 579 -2.25 -20.26 -21.95
C PHE A 579 -0.86 -19.68 -22.22
N ASP A 580 -0.18 -20.26 -23.20
CA ASP A 580 1.05 -19.71 -23.81
C ASP A 580 0.82 -19.65 -25.32
N PHE A 581 1.55 -18.76 -26.00
CA PHE A 581 1.57 -18.67 -27.47
C PHE A 581 2.67 -19.52 -28.07
#